data_c8edccffd8358fd07911e84a2f0739a5
#
_entry.id   c8edccffd8358fd07911e84a2f0739a5
#
_cell.length_a   1.000
_cell.length_b   1.000
_cell.length_c   1.000
_cell.angle_alpha   90.00
_cell.angle_beta   90.00
_cell.angle_gamma   90.00
#
_symmetry.space_group_name_H-M   'P 1'
#
loop_
_entity.id
_entity.type
_entity.pdbx_description
1 polymer ?
#
loop_
_entity_poly.entity_id
_entity_poly.type
_entity_poly.pdbx_seq_one_letter_code
_entity_poly.pdbx_strand_id
1 'polypeptide(L)'
;MQTTYYKKDKHLVFEIEEEIDECSVQNLKRRMDNEIQRYMPKEVIFDFSNVSFMDSAGIGLIIGRYKLIDMIGGELRVANVNSQIQKIFEMSGLLRLIPVECKKKEVQYD
;
A
#
# COMPACT_ATOMS: atom_id res chain seq x y z
N MET A 1 -1.96 10.43 5.48
CA MET A 1 -2.51 9.56 4.40
C MET A 1 -3.68 10.25 3.75
N GLN A 2 -3.64 10.35 2.44
CA GLN A 2 -4.76 10.86 1.65
C GLN A 2 -5.44 9.71 0.92
N THR A 3 -6.77 9.75 0.84
CA THR A 3 -7.56 8.68 0.24
C THR A 3 -8.36 9.22 -0.93
N THR A 4 -8.29 8.55 -2.06
CA THR A 4 -9.05 8.89 -3.25
C THR A 4 -9.77 7.66 -3.77
N TYR A 5 -11.07 7.78 -4.04
CA TYR A 5 -11.84 6.69 -4.62
C TYR A 5 -12.32 7.07 -6.02
N TYR A 6 -11.96 6.23 -6.99
CA TYR A 6 -12.39 6.40 -8.39
C TYR A 6 -13.60 5.51 -8.65
N LYS A 7 -14.76 6.11 -8.57
CA LYS A 7 -16.04 5.40 -8.62
C LYS A 7 -16.25 4.60 -9.91
N LYS A 8 -15.80 5.13 -11.04
CA LYS A 8 -15.99 4.49 -12.35
C LYS A 8 -15.29 3.13 -12.40
N ASP A 9 -14.05 3.05 -11.90
CA ASP A 9 -13.24 1.86 -11.96
C ASP A 9 -13.25 1.07 -10.66
N LYS A 10 -13.88 1.61 -9.63
CA LYS A 10 -13.89 1.07 -8.26
C LYS A 10 -12.48 0.87 -7.70
N HIS A 11 -11.62 1.87 -7.94
CA HIS A 11 -10.25 1.89 -7.45
C HIS A 11 -10.13 2.80 -6.24
N LEU A 12 -9.58 2.28 -5.17
CA LEU A 12 -9.30 3.03 -3.94
C LEU A 12 -7.80 3.23 -3.83
N VAL A 13 -7.36 4.48 -3.76
CA VAL A 13 -5.93 4.80 -3.66
C VAL A 13 -5.64 5.41 -2.31
N PHE A 14 -4.69 4.83 -1.60
CA PHE A 14 -4.15 5.38 -0.36
C PHE A 14 -2.77 5.96 -0.64
N GLU A 15 -2.66 7.28 -0.61
CA GLU A 15 -1.37 7.96 -0.64
C GLU A 15 -0.85 8.07 0.78
N ILE A 16 0.11 7.23 1.12
CA ILE A 16 0.66 7.18 2.48
C ILE A 16 1.79 8.20 2.56
N GLU A 17 1.74 9.08 3.54
CA GLU A 17 2.71 10.15 3.73
C GLU A 17 3.54 9.96 5.00
N GLU A 18 3.09 9.06 5.87
CA GLU A 18 3.73 8.80 7.16
C GLU A 18 4.79 7.70 7.03
N GLU A 19 5.74 7.69 7.95
CA GLU A 19 6.57 6.52 8.17
C GLU A 19 5.68 5.38 8.66
N ILE A 20 5.95 4.15 8.22
CA ILE A 20 5.16 2.99 8.61
C ILE A 20 5.93 2.18 9.65
N ASP A 21 5.58 2.36 10.90
CA ASP A 21 6.24 1.75 12.04
C ASP A 21 5.20 1.34 13.10
N GLU A 22 5.67 0.83 14.24
CA GLU A 22 4.79 0.41 15.33
C GLU A 22 3.87 1.54 15.83
N CYS A 23 4.31 2.80 15.74
CA CYS A 23 3.53 3.93 16.21
C CYS A 23 2.41 4.31 15.25
N SER A 24 2.60 4.15 13.96
CA SER A 24 1.64 4.60 12.94
C SER A 24 0.67 3.51 12.49
N VAL A 25 1.04 2.22 12.59
CA VAL A 25 0.26 1.13 11.97
C VAL A 25 -1.16 1.01 12.50
N GLN A 26 -1.41 1.26 13.77
CA GLN A 26 -2.76 1.11 14.31
C GLN A 26 -3.73 2.15 13.73
N ASN A 27 -3.27 3.37 13.62
CA ASN A 27 -4.06 4.44 13.02
C ASN A 27 -4.28 4.23 11.53
N LEU A 28 -3.22 3.83 10.81
CA LEU A 28 -3.31 3.53 9.39
C LEU A 28 -4.27 2.37 9.13
N LYS A 29 -4.15 1.29 9.91
CA LYS A 29 -5.05 0.14 9.81
C LYS A 29 -6.51 0.54 9.94
N ARG A 30 -6.84 1.29 10.98
CA ARG A 30 -8.22 1.71 11.24
C ARG A 30 -8.77 2.54 10.09
N ARG A 31 -7.99 3.50 9.62
CA ARG A 31 -8.41 4.38 8.53
C ARG A 31 -8.57 3.63 7.21
N MET A 32 -7.63 2.73 6.91
CA MET A 32 -7.71 1.90 5.71
C MET A 32 -8.90 0.96 5.74
N ASP A 33 -9.13 0.27 6.87
CA ASP A 33 -10.24 -0.65 7.01
C ASP A 33 -11.59 0.05 6.85
N ASN A 34 -11.73 1.25 7.43
CA ASN A 34 -12.96 2.03 7.29
C ASN A 34 -13.25 2.38 5.84
N GLU A 35 -12.24 2.80 5.09
CA GLU A 35 -12.41 3.19 3.68
C GLU A 35 -12.64 1.96 2.78
N ILE A 36 -11.97 0.85 3.04
CA ILE A 36 -12.17 -0.39 2.30
C ILE A 36 -13.60 -0.91 2.51
N GLN A 37 -14.08 -0.89 3.74
CA GLN A 37 -15.45 -1.32 4.05
C GLN A 37 -16.50 -0.37 3.47
N ARG A 38 -16.20 0.92 3.47
CA ARG A 38 -17.10 1.93 2.94
C ARG A 38 -17.32 1.79 1.44
N TYR A 39 -16.23 1.62 0.68
CA TYR A 39 -16.29 1.62 -0.78
C TYR A 39 -16.39 0.23 -1.41
N MET A 40 -16.00 -0.81 -0.70
CA MET A 40 -15.94 -2.18 -1.23
C MET A 40 -15.26 -2.21 -2.60
N PRO A 41 -14.02 -1.71 -2.70
CA PRO A 41 -13.36 -1.50 -3.99
C PRO A 41 -13.01 -2.82 -4.67
N LYS A 42 -12.84 -2.78 -5.99
CA LYS A 42 -12.31 -3.91 -6.77
C LYS A 42 -10.79 -3.92 -6.79
N GLU A 43 -10.18 -2.75 -6.66
CA GLU A 43 -8.72 -2.62 -6.60
C GLU A 43 -8.34 -1.58 -5.56
N VAL A 44 -7.33 -1.91 -4.78
CA VAL A 44 -6.74 -1.00 -3.79
C VAL A 44 -5.28 -0.80 -4.15
N ILE A 45 -4.86 0.45 -4.20
CA ILE A 45 -3.48 0.83 -4.52
C ILE A 45 -2.91 1.56 -3.32
N PHE A 46 -1.80 1.05 -2.80
CA PHE A 46 -1.01 1.74 -1.78
C PHE A 46 0.09 2.50 -2.51
N ASP A 47 0.00 3.82 -2.53
CA ASP A 47 1.00 4.68 -3.14
C ASP A 47 2.04 5.06 -2.08
N PHE A 48 3.26 4.59 -2.28
CA PHE A 48 4.40 4.78 -1.37
C PHE A 48 5.34 5.89 -1.80
N SER A 49 4.95 6.73 -2.76
CA SER A 49 5.85 7.77 -3.27
C SER A 49 6.39 8.71 -2.19
N ASN A 50 5.63 8.91 -1.12
CA ASN A 50 6.01 9.77 0.01
C ASN A 50 6.36 8.98 1.28
N VAL A 51 6.55 7.67 1.17
CA VAL A 51 6.97 6.83 2.31
C VAL A 51 8.48 6.68 2.26
N SER A 52 9.17 7.22 3.25
CA SER A 52 10.64 7.15 3.33
C SER A 52 11.12 5.96 4.14
N PHE A 53 10.31 5.45 5.04
CA PHE A 53 10.70 4.39 5.97
C PHE A 53 9.54 3.45 6.26
N MET A 54 9.86 2.16 6.33
CA MET A 54 8.93 1.13 6.78
C MET A 54 9.71 0.04 7.51
N ASP A 55 9.22 -0.39 8.67
CA ASP A 55 9.76 -1.55 9.38
C ASP A 55 8.84 -2.77 9.24
N SER A 56 9.12 -3.82 9.99
CA SER A 56 8.36 -5.08 9.92
C SER A 56 6.89 -4.93 10.32
N ALA A 57 6.53 -3.90 11.09
CA ALA A 57 5.13 -3.62 11.41
C ALA A 57 4.33 -3.29 10.15
N GLY A 58 4.97 -2.66 9.17
CA GLY A 58 4.36 -2.38 7.86
C GLY A 58 4.01 -3.63 7.08
N ILE A 59 4.80 -4.69 7.21
CA ILE A 59 4.50 -5.96 6.56
C ILE A 59 3.19 -6.54 7.10
N GLY A 60 3.02 -6.51 8.42
CA GLY A 60 1.76 -6.94 9.05
C GLY A 60 0.56 -6.12 8.61
N LEU A 61 0.73 -4.80 8.50
CA LEU A 61 -0.29 -3.90 8.01
C LEU A 61 -0.76 -4.30 6.60
N ILE A 62 0.20 -4.53 5.72
CA ILE A 62 -0.07 -4.87 4.32
C ILE A 62 -0.72 -6.25 4.19
N ILE A 63 -0.21 -7.26 4.90
CA ILE A 63 -0.79 -8.60 4.89
C ILE A 63 -2.25 -8.58 5.38
N GLY A 64 -2.51 -7.87 6.47
CA GLY A 64 -3.87 -7.77 7.00
C GLY A 64 -4.84 -7.12 6.01
N ARG A 65 -4.38 -6.08 5.33
CA ARG A 65 -5.20 -5.41 4.30
C ARG A 65 -5.38 -6.31 3.08
N TYR A 66 -4.34 -7.02 2.68
CA TYR A 66 -4.43 -8.00 1.60
C TYR A 66 -5.53 -9.04 1.87
N LYS A 67 -5.56 -9.61 3.06
CA LYS A 67 -6.57 -10.59 3.43
C LYS A 67 -7.98 -10.01 3.39
N LEU A 68 -8.17 -8.82 3.91
CA LEU A 68 -9.46 -8.14 3.89
C LEU A 68 -9.93 -7.87 2.46
N ILE A 69 -9.04 -7.36 1.62
CA ILE A 69 -9.34 -7.03 0.23
C ILE A 69 -9.65 -8.30 -0.57
N ASP A 70 -8.90 -9.37 -0.34
CA ASP A 70 -9.14 -10.66 -0.98
C ASP A 70 -10.51 -11.23 -0.61
N MET A 71 -10.91 -11.11 0.66
CA MET A 71 -12.21 -11.57 1.14
C MET A 71 -13.39 -10.90 0.42
N ILE A 72 -13.24 -9.65 0.04
CA ILE A 72 -14.29 -8.92 -0.68
C ILE A 72 -14.16 -9.02 -2.20
N GLY A 73 -13.25 -9.86 -2.68
CA GLY A 73 -13.05 -10.08 -4.11
C GLY A 73 -12.24 -9.02 -4.83
N GLY A 74 -11.52 -8.19 -4.08
CA GLY A 74 -10.67 -7.15 -4.65
C GLY A 74 -9.23 -7.59 -4.82
N GLU A 75 -8.43 -6.70 -5.36
CA GLU A 75 -6.99 -6.90 -5.55
C GLU A 75 -6.22 -5.74 -4.93
N LEU A 76 -5.09 -6.06 -4.33
CA LEU A 76 -4.18 -5.07 -3.74
C LEU A 76 -2.90 -4.99 -4.55
N ARG A 77 -2.44 -3.76 -4.76
CA ARG A 77 -1.16 -3.51 -5.38
C ARG A 77 -0.46 -2.36 -4.65
N VAL A 78 0.87 -2.40 -4.65
CA VAL A 78 1.71 -1.36 -4.04
C VAL A 78 2.52 -0.69 -5.14
N ALA A 79 2.58 0.63 -5.13
CA ALA A 79 3.25 1.40 -6.17
C ALA A 79 4.26 2.38 -5.56
N ASN A 80 5.28 2.69 -6.33
CA ASN A 80 6.26 3.76 -6.05
C ASN A 80 7.08 3.54 -4.78
N VAL A 81 7.45 2.29 -4.47
CA VAL A 81 8.33 2.02 -3.33
C VAL A 81 9.77 2.44 -3.64
N ASN A 82 10.47 2.95 -2.64
CA ASN A 82 11.90 3.22 -2.79
C ASN A 82 12.71 1.92 -2.69
N SER A 83 14.01 1.98 -3.00
CA SER A 83 14.85 0.77 -3.04
C SER A 83 14.99 0.07 -1.69
N GLN A 84 14.98 0.81 -0.59
CA GLN A 84 15.09 0.22 0.75
C GLN A 84 13.82 -0.55 1.11
N ILE A 85 12.66 0.04 0.84
CA ILE A 85 11.37 -0.61 1.10
C ILE A 85 11.17 -1.81 0.17
N GLN A 86 11.61 -1.70 -1.08
CA GLN A 86 11.57 -2.81 -2.03
C GLN A 86 12.27 -4.05 -1.47
N LYS A 87 13.42 -3.88 -0.83
CA LYS A 87 14.15 -5.00 -0.21
C LYS A 87 13.35 -5.65 0.90
N ILE A 88 12.60 -4.87 1.69
CA ILE A 88 11.75 -5.41 2.74
C ILE A 88 10.65 -6.29 2.12
N PHE A 89 10.02 -5.85 1.04
CA PHE A 89 9.03 -6.65 0.32
C PHE A 89 9.64 -7.94 -0.24
N GLU A 90 10.83 -7.87 -0.82
CA GLU A 90 11.53 -9.04 -1.35
C GLU A 90 11.83 -10.06 -0.26
N MET A 91 12.37 -9.60 0.87
CA MET A 91 12.74 -10.46 1.98
C MET A 91 11.55 -11.09 2.69
N SER A 92 10.41 -10.41 2.70
CA SER A 92 9.19 -10.88 3.38
C SER A 92 8.42 -11.94 2.58
N GLY A 93 8.73 -12.10 1.30
CA GLY A 93 7.98 -12.98 0.39
C GLY A 93 6.66 -12.40 -0.11
N LEU A 94 6.34 -11.14 0.23
CA LEU A 94 5.08 -10.51 -0.18
C LEU A 94 4.94 -10.35 -1.69
N LEU A 95 6.05 -10.33 -2.42
CA LEU A 95 6.01 -10.21 -3.89
C LEU A 95 5.29 -11.38 -4.56
N ARG A 96 5.15 -12.51 -3.88
CA ARG A 96 4.40 -13.67 -4.40
C ARG A 96 2.89 -13.45 -4.36
N LEU A 97 2.43 -12.55 -3.48
CA LEU A 97 1.01 -12.30 -3.26
C LEU A 97 0.55 -10.97 -3.83
N ILE A 98 1.41 -9.97 -3.81
CA ILE A 98 1.06 -8.57 -4.08
C ILE A 98 2.01 -8.00 -5.11
N PRO A 99 1.52 -7.47 -6.24
CA PRO A 99 2.38 -6.73 -7.16
C PRO A 99 2.92 -5.47 -6.49
N VAL A 100 4.23 -5.29 -6.60
CA VAL A 100 4.93 -4.13 -6.02
C VAL A 100 5.78 -3.48 -7.10
N GLU A 101 5.53 -2.21 -7.37
CA GLU A 101 6.28 -1.42 -8.35
C GLU A 101 7.26 -0.48 -7.65
N CYS A 102 8.51 -0.50 -8.08
CA CYS A 102 9.51 0.43 -7.61
C CYS A 102 9.24 1.83 -8.15
N LYS A 103 9.64 2.85 -7.37
CA LYS A 103 9.61 4.23 -7.81
C LYS A 103 10.47 4.37 -9.05
N LYS A 104 9.90 4.94 -10.11
CA LYS A 104 10.65 5.19 -11.35
C LYS A 104 11.74 6.21 -11.07
N LYS A 105 12.97 5.89 -11.48
CA LYS A 105 14.05 6.87 -11.48
C LYS A 105 13.73 7.89 -12.56
N GLU A 106 13.84 9.18 -12.20
CA GLU A 106 13.79 10.22 -13.21
C GLU A 106 14.96 10.02 -14.17
N VAL A 107 14.64 9.92 -15.45
CA VAL A 107 15.67 9.89 -16.47
C VAL A 107 16.18 11.31 -16.60
N GLN A 108 17.39 11.53 -16.13
CA GLN A 108 18.06 12.82 -16.35
C GLN A 108 18.66 12.79 -17.75
N TYR A 109 18.14 13.65 -18.58
CA TYR A 109 18.76 13.91 -19.89
C TYR A 109 19.79 15.01 -19.71
N ASP A 110 21.01 14.64 -19.85
CA ASP A 110 22.08 15.62 -19.89
C ASP A 110 22.12 16.31 -21.27
#